data_7aa32fb043e65c0523b146657a1e45f4
#
_entry.id   7aa32fb043e65c0523b146657a1e45f4
#
_cell.length_a   1.000
_cell.length_b   1.000
_cell.length_c   1.000
_cell.angle_alpha   90.00
_cell.angle_beta   90.00
_cell.angle_gamma   90.00
#
_symmetry.space_group_name_H-M   'P 1'
#
loop_
_entity.id
_entity.type
_entity.pdbx_description
1 polymer ?
#
loop_
_entity_poly.entity_id
_entity_poly.type
_entity_poly.pdbx_seq_one_letter_code
_entity_poly.pdbx_strand_id
1 'polypeptide(L)'
;MRVIAGQAKGTKLTSIKGSQVRPTLDQVRETLFNILGHDLSGEYFLDWFGGSGAVGIEALSRGAEKVVWVENNRQSQDLIYANLKKCRFENNDESELSYFAWELLKMDALQALPILEKKSLKFDVIYIDPPFADNLYEKCLIGLSQSQLIKKESLMVVEHHNKNLLQEIYGRLLRSDQRQLGDTSLSFYGLKKL
;
A
#
# COMPACT_ATOMS: atom_id res chain seq x y z
N MET A 1 10.41 13.71 2.15
CA MET A 1 9.80 12.46 2.65
C MET A 1 10.88 11.58 3.26
N ARG A 2 10.63 10.91 4.38
CA ARG A 2 11.56 9.98 5.03
C ARG A 2 10.80 8.83 5.69
N VAL A 3 11.46 7.71 5.94
CA VAL A 3 10.91 6.59 6.72
C VAL A 3 10.69 7.05 8.16
N ILE A 4 9.51 6.75 8.70
CA ILE A 4 9.05 7.28 10.01
C ILE A 4 9.52 6.40 11.15
N ALA A 5 9.43 5.07 10.99
CA ALA A 5 9.75 4.12 12.06
C ALA A 5 10.42 2.84 11.53
N GLY A 6 10.79 1.94 12.45
CA GLY A 6 11.37 0.62 12.13
C GLY A 6 12.84 0.67 11.74
N GLN A 7 13.28 -0.37 11.02
CA GLN A 7 14.70 -0.63 10.71
C GLN A 7 15.35 0.48 9.87
N ALA A 8 14.61 1.08 8.92
CA ALA A 8 15.10 2.13 8.03
C ALA A 8 14.74 3.55 8.51
N LYS A 9 14.32 3.72 9.77
CA LYS A 9 13.90 5.01 10.33
C LYS A 9 14.88 6.14 10.00
N GLY A 10 14.33 7.27 9.51
CA GLY A 10 15.10 8.48 9.19
C GLY A 10 15.70 8.51 7.78
N THR A 11 15.71 7.37 7.05
CA THR A 11 16.20 7.31 5.67
C THR A 11 15.39 8.22 4.77
N LYS A 12 16.09 9.11 4.03
CA LYS A 12 15.45 10.02 3.06
C LYS A 12 15.07 9.27 1.79
N LEU A 13 13.79 9.24 1.48
CA LEU A 13 13.27 8.69 0.24
C LEU A 13 13.20 9.76 -0.86
N THR A 14 13.47 9.35 -2.09
CA THR A 14 13.25 10.18 -3.28
C THR A 14 11.77 10.12 -3.64
N SER A 15 11.19 11.25 -4.02
CA SER A 15 9.84 11.37 -4.57
C SER A 15 9.89 11.71 -6.06
N ILE A 16 8.78 11.55 -6.76
CA ILE A 16 8.63 11.95 -8.16
C ILE A 16 8.83 13.47 -8.24
N LYS A 17 9.66 13.94 -9.17
CA LYS A 17 9.87 15.37 -9.42
C LYS A 17 8.53 16.01 -9.81
N GLY A 18 8.15 17.08 -9.12
CA GLY A 18 6.88 17.79 -9.37
C GLY A 18 5.72 17.36 -8.46
N SER A 19 5.78 16.22 -7.77
CA SER A 19 4.93 16.02 -6.62
C SER A 19 5.42 16.98 -5.53
N GLN A 20 4.64 18.01 -5.23
CA GLN A 20 4.91 18.83 -4.07
C GLN A 20 5.02 17.89 -2.87
N VAL A 21 6.18 17.89 -2.21
CA VAL A 21 6.35 17.24 -0.90
C VAL A 21 5.45 18.04 0.04
N ARG A 22 4.15 17.70 0.04
CA ARG A 22 3.21 18.32 0.96
C ARG A 22 3.49 17.74 2.34
N PRO A 23 3.54 18.56 3.39
CA PRO A 23 3.51 18.07 4.77
C PRO A 23 2.36 17.08 5.01
N THR A 24 1.27 17.22 4.26
CA THR A 24 0.11 16.34 4.23
C THR A 24 0.46 14.88 3.91
N LEU A 25 1.40 14.61 2.98
CA LEU A 25 1.77 13.22 2.63
C LEU A 25 2.49 12.49 3.77
N ASP A 26 3.35 13.17 4.52
CA ASP A 26 4.00 12.59 5.69
C ASP A 26 2.99 12.37 6.83
N GLN A 27 2.05 13.31 7.03
CA GLN A 27 0.98 13.20 8.02
C GLN A 27 -0.02 12.07 7.70
N VAL A 28 -0.39 11.90 6.42
CA VAL A 28 -1.27 10.80 5.99
C VAL A 28 -0.62 9.46 6.28
N ARG A 29 0.65 9.28 5.92
CA ARG A 29 1.39 8.05 6.18
C ARG A 29 1.58 7.81 7.69
N GLU A 30 1.88 8.83 8.46
CA GLU A 30 1.95 8.74 9.92
C GLU A 30 0.63 8.30 10.52
N THR A 31 -0.48 8.89 10.09
CA THR A 31 -1.84 8.51 10.54
C THR A 31 -2.17 7.07 10.14
N LEU A 32 -1.87 6.66 8.90
CA LEU A 32 -2.06 5.29 8.43
C LEU A 32 -1.36 4.30 9.38
N PHE A 33 -0.07 4.47 9.60
CA PHE A 33 0.70 3.53 10.41
C PHE A 33 0.45 3.65 11.92
N ASN A 34 -0.09 4.77 12.40
CA ASN A 34 -0.58 4.86 13.78
C ASN A 34 -1.84 4.00 13.98
N ILE A 35 -2.66 3.84 12.94
CA ILE A 35 -3.86 2.98 12.98
C ILE A 35 -3.48 1.51 12.76
N LEU A 36 -2.56 1.21 11.81
CA LEU A 36 -2.11 -0.16 11.54
C LEU A 36 -1.27 -0.75 12.68
N GLY A 37 -0.61 0.09 13.46
CA GLY A 37 0.32 -0.33 14.51
C GLY A 37 1.79 -0.08 14.17
N HIS A 38 2.63 -0.23 15.20
CA HIS A 38 4.06 0.02 15.07
C HIS A 38 4.85 -1.18 14.55
N ASP A 39 4.35 -2.38 14.76
CA ASP A 39 4.93 -3.66 14.38
C ASP A 39 3.99 -4.36 13.41
N LEU A 40 4.49 -4.71 12.24
CA LEU A 40 3.79 -5.45 11.19
C LEU A 40 4.39 -6.84 10.97
N SER A 41 5.09 -7.39 11.96
CA SER A 41 5.70 -8.73 11.89
C SER A 41 4.64 -9.79 11.56
N GLY A 42 4.90 -10.61 10.55
CA GLY A 42 3.97 -11.63 10.06
C GLY A 42 2.90 -11.12 9.10
N GLU A 43 2.83 -9.81 8.87
CA GLU A 43 1.82 -9.21 8.01
C GLU A 43 2.25 -9.18 6.53
N TYR A 44 1.30 -9.51 5.63
CA TYR A 44 1.44 -9.37 4.18
C TYR A 44 0.77 -8.07 3.75
N PHE A 45 1.54 -7.19 3.12
CA PHE A 45 1.12 -5.85 2.73
C PHE A 45 1.10 -5.70 1.20
N LEU A 46 -0.02 -5.24 0.64
CA LEU A 46 -0.14 -4.85 -0.77
C LEU A 46 -0.21 -3.33 -0.88
N ASP A 47 0.80 -2.72 -1.52
CA ASP A 47 0.79 -1.33 -1.97
C ASP A 47 0.37 -1.32 -3.45
N TRP A 48 -0.95 -1.16 -3.69
CA TRP A 48 -1.55 -1.48 -4.98
C TRP A 48 -1.35 -0.41 -6.05
N PHE A 49 -0.85 0.76 -5.66
CA PHE A 49 -0.43 1.83 -6.56
C PHE A 49 0.89 2.40 -6.04
N GLY A 50 1.97 1.68 -6.30
CA GLY A 50 3.25 1.83 -5.62
C GLY A 50 3.86 3.23 -5.61
N GLY A 51 3.71 4.00 -6.69
CA GLY A 51 4.26 5.34 -6.79
C GLY A 51 5.76 5.41 -6.46
N SER A 52 6.13 6.09 -5.38
CA SER A 52 7.50 6.14 -4.88
C SER A 52 7.92 4.93 -4.03
N GLY A 53 6.98 4.04 -3.72
CA GLY A 53 7.13 2.91 -2.82
C GLY A 53 7.11 3.24 -1.34
N ALA A 54 6.82 4.49 -0.98
CA ALA A 54 7.02 4.98 0.37
C ALA A 54 6.17 4.27 1.43
N VAL A 55 4.94 3.88 1.09
CA VAL A 55 4.02 3.21 2.01
C VAL A 55 4.48 1.77 2.23
N GLY A 56 4.74 1.01 1.17
CA GLY A 56 5.26 -0.35 1.31
C GLY A 56 6.66 -0.40 1.94
N ILE A 57 7.54 0.58 1.67
CA ILE A 57 8.85 0.69 2.34
C ILE A 57 8.68 0.95 3.84
N GLU A 58 7.73 1.77 4.25
CA GLU A 58 7.41 1.97 5.66
C GLU A 58 6.92 0.66 6.30
N ALA A 59 6.07 -0.12 5.58
CA ALA A 59 5.62 -1.44 6.04
C ALA A 59 6.79 -2.41 6.22
N LEU A 60 7.72 -2.51 5.25
CA LEU A 60 8.96 -3.31 5.39
C LEU A 60 9.79 -2.85 6.58
N SER A 61 9.96 -1.55 6.75
CA SER A 61 10.73 -0.97 7.85
C SER A 61 10.15 -1.33 9.22
N ARG A 62 8.84 -1.57 9.29
CA ARG A 62 8.10 -1.99 10.48
C ARG A 62 7.98 -3.50 10.63
N GLY A 63 8.68 -4.26 9.79
CA GLY A 63 8.79 -5.71 9.93
C GLY A 63 7.76 -6.51 9.14
N ALA A 64 7.02 -5.92 8.19
CA ALA A 64 6.12 -6.68 7.34
C ALA A 64 6.84 -7.89 6.72
N GLU A 65 6.23 -9.07 6.81
CA GLU A 65 6.80 -10.32 6.32
C GLU A 65 6.90 -10.33 4.79
N LYS A 66 5.91 -9.77 4.13
CA LYS A 66 5.92 -9.61 2.67
C LYS A 66 5.27 -8.29 2.26
N VAL A 67 5.92 -7.58 1.32
CA VAL A 67 5.35 -6.42 0.67
C VAL A 67 5.31 -6.65 -0.84
N VAL A 68 4.14 -6.41 -1.44
CA VAL A 68 3.98 -6.43 -2.89
C VAL A 68 3.59 -5.03 -3.33
N TRP A 69 4.36 -4.49 -4.29
CA TRP A 69 3.96 -3.30 -5.04
C TRP A 69 3.38 -3.66 -6.38
N VAL A 70 2.36 -2.94 -6.80
CA VAL A 70 1.90 -2.93 -8.19
C VAL A 70 2.08 -1.52 -8.74
N GLU A 71 2.84 -1.40 -9.83
CA GLU A 71 3.13 -0.11 -10.44
C GLU A 71 3.36 -0.26 -11.95
N ASN A 72 2.65 0.52 -12.75
CA ASN A 72 2.76 0.46 -14.20
C ASN A 72 3.73 1.50 -14.79
N ASN A 73 4.00 2.60 -14.08
CA ASN A 73 4.88 3.66 -14.55
C ASN A 73 6.34 3.30 -14.32
N ARG A 74 7.15 3.29 -15.38
CA ARG A 74 8.57 2.91 -15.32
C ARG A 74 9.40 3.81 -14.39
N GLN A 75 9.16 5.11 -14.39
CA GLN A 75 9.91 6.03 -13.53
C GLN A 75 9.60 5.76 -12.04
N SER A 76 8.34 5.44 -11.73
CA SER A 76 7.94 5.02 -10.39
C SER A 76 8.58 3.69 -9.99
N GLN A 77 8.64 2.72 -10.90
CA GLN A 77 9.31 1.43 -10.66
C GLN A 77 10.79 1.62 -10.34
N ASP A 78 11.51 2.43 -11.14
CA ASP A 78 12.93 2.74 -10.91
C ASP A 78 13.12 3.46 -9.57
N LEU A 79 12.15 4.29 -9.19
CA LEU A 79 12.16 5.01 -7.92
C LEU A 79 11.96 4.08 -6.72
N ILE A 80 11.06 3.10 -6.82
CA ILE A 80 10.87 2.06 -5.79
C ILE A 80 12.21 1.34 -5.55
N TYR A 81 12.88 0.85 -6.60
CA TYR A 81 14.19 0.20 -6.46
C TYR A 81 15.24 1.11 -5.82
N ALA A 82 15.32 2.38 -6.27
CA ALA A 82 16.27 3.34 -5.71
C ALA A 82 16.01 3.60 -4.21
N ASN A 83 14.75 3.65 -3.79
CA ASN A 83 14.37 3.84 -2.41
C ASN A 83 14.62 2.58 -1.55
N LEU A 84 14.33 1.38 -2.07
CA LEU A 84 14.68 0.10 -1.43
C LEU A 84 16.19 0.03 -1.16
N LYS A 85 17.00 0.38 -2.16
CA LYS A 85 18.46 0.44 -2.03
C LYS A 85 18.90 1.37 -0.92
N LYS A 86 18.35 2.59 -0.83
CA LYS A 86 18.66 3.54 0.24
C LYS A 86 18.31 3.01 1.63
N CYS A 87 17.25 2.22 1.72
CA CYS A 87 16.81 1.60 2.97
C CYS A 87 17.56 0.28 3.28
N ARG A 88 18.46 -0.17 2.40
CA ARG A 88 19.17 -1.46 2.50
C ARG A 88 18.23 -2.66 2.51
N PHE A 89 17.12 -2.57 1.78
CA PHE A 89 16.16 -3.66 1.56
C PHE A 89 16.40 -4.35 0.22
N GLU A 90 17.65 -4.36 -0.24
CA GLU A 90 18.01 -5.11 -1.46
C GLU A 90 18.00 -6.60 -1.14
N ASN A 91 17.38 -7.39 -2.02
CA ASN A 91 17.57 -8.83 -2.01
C ASN A 91 18.98 -9.10 -2.57
N ASN A 92 19.97 -9.13 -1.69
CA ASN A 92 21.31 -9.52 -2.04
C ASN A 92 21.42 -11.04 -1.92
N ASP A 93 21.60 -11.69 -3.06
CA ASP A 93 21.96 -13.09 -3.26
C ASP A 93 20.91 -14.17 -2.98
N GLU A 94 20.82 -15.08 -3.95
CA GLU A 94 20.01 -16.30 -3.89
C GLU A 94 20.49 -17.32 -2.82
N SER A 95 21.56 -17.02 -2.07
CA SER A 95 22.25 -17.97 -1.20
C SER A 95 22.02 -17.76 0.30
N GLU A 96 21.49 -16.64 0.75
CA GLU A 96 21.19 -16.43 2.16
C GLU A 96 19.77 -15.91 2.33
N LEU A 97 19.01 -16.55 3.23
CA LEU A 97 17.69 -16.16 3.73
C LEU A 97 17.48 -14.64 3.64
N SER A 98 16.90 -14.16 2.53
CA SER A 98 16.61 -12.74 2.40
C SER A 98 15.55 -12.39 3.44
N TYR A 99 15.95 -11.65 4.46
CA TYR A 99 15.10 -11.20 5.57
C TYR A 99 13.92 -10.35 5.10
N PHE A 100 13.91 -9.93 3.83
CA PHE A 100 12.89 -9.05 3.27
C PHE A 100 12.23 -9.70 2.06
N ALA A 101 11.05 -10.25 2.24
CA ALA A 101 10.27 -10.73 1.13
C ALA A 101 9.50 -9.56 0.50
N TRP A 102 9.95 -9.10 -0.66
CA TRP A 102 9.20 -8.12 -1.42
C TRP A 102 9.13 -8.47 -2.91
N GLU A 103 8.12 -7.95 -3.57
CA GLU A 103 7.89 -8.15 -5.00
C GLU A 103 7.35 -6.86 -5.63
N LEU A 104 7.83 -6.53 -6.83
CA LEU A 104 7.28 -5.44 -7.64
C LEU A 104 6.66 -6.01 -8.92
N LEU A 105 5.34 -5.95 -9.04
CA LEU A 105 4.58 -6.27 -10.23
C LEU A 105 4.51 -5.03 -11.15
N LYS A 106 5.21 -5.09 -12.28
CA LYS A 106 5.33 -3.99 -13.27
C LYS A 106 4.16 -4.06 -14.25
N MET A 107 2.98 -3.69 -13.79
CA MET A 107 1.75 -3.81 -14.57
C MET A 107 0.63 -2.90 -14.07
N ASP A 108 -0.47 -2.88 -14.81
CA ASP A 108 -1.70 -2.21 -14.38
C ASP A 108 -2.29 -2.86 -13.12
N ALA A 109 -2.80 -2.01 -12.23
CA ALA A 109 -3.32 -2.43 -10.95
C ALA A 109 -4.47 -3.44 -11.05
N LEU A 110 -5.43 -3.22 -11.94
CA LEU A 110 -6.58 -4.13 -12.10
C LEU A 110 -6.18 -5.47 -12.74
N GLN A 111 -5.14 -5.46 -13.59
CA GLN A 111 -4.61 -6.68 -14.19
C GLN A 111 -3.80 -7.52 -13.18
N ALA A 112 -3.33 -6.94 -12.10
CA ALA A 112 -2.57 -7.64 -11.06
C ALA A 112 -3.43 -8.59 -10.23
N LEU A 113 -4.73 -8.33 -10.05
CA LEU A 113 -5.63 -9.14 -9.23
C LEU A 113 -5.57 -10.64 -9.57
N PRO A 114 -5.85 -11.08 -10.81
CA PRO A 114 -5.85 -12.51 -11.14
C PRO A 114 -4.45 -13.13 -11.04
N ILE A 115 -3.38 -12.33 -11.18
CA ILE A 115 -2.02 -12.82 -11.05
C ILE A 115 -1.68 -13.09 -9.59
N LEU A 116 -2.05 -12.17 -8.70
CA LEU A 116 -1.88 -12.33 -7.25
C LEU A 116 -2.70 -13.52 -6.72
N GLU A 117 -3.91 -13.73 -7.23
CA GLU A 117 -4.76 -14.88 -6.88
C GLU A 117 -4.11 -16.20 -7.29
N LYS A 118 -3.56 -16.29 -8.51
CA LYS A 118 -2.81 -17.49 -8.97
C LYS A 118 -1.62 -17.82 -8.08
N LYS A 119 -1.01 -16.81 -7.45
CA LYS A 119 0.07 -16.99 -6.47
C LYS A 119 -0.44 -17.44 -5.09
N SER A 120 -1.75 -17.55 -4.90
CA SER A 120 -2.39 -17.88 -3.63
C SER A 120 -2.00 -16.93 -2.48
N LEU A 121 -1.63 -15.69 -2.81
CA LEU A 121 -1.29 -14.67 -1.83
C LEU A 121 -2.57 -14.21 -1.12
N LYS A 122 -2.44 -13.92 0.16
CA LYS A 122 -3.49 -13.30 0.97
C LYS A 122 -2.87 -12.18 1.79
N PHE A 123 -3.45 -11.00 1.74
CA PHE A 123 -2.91 -9.82 2.38
C PHE A 123 -3.68 -9.48 3.66
N ASP A 124 -2.94 -9.02 4.65
CA ASP A 124 -3.49 -8.47 5.89
C ASP A 124 -3.89 -7.02 5.68
N VAL A 125 -3.05 -6.27 4.96
CA VAL A 125 -3.31 -4.88 4.62
C VAL A 125 -3.19 -4.67 3.11
N ILE A 126 -4.17 -3.97 2.52
CA ILE A 126 -4.15 -3.54 1.12
C ILE A 126 -4.32 -2.03 1.09
N TYR A 127 -3.28 -1.32 0.65
CA TYR A 127 -3.31 0.13 0.49
C TYR A 127 -3.60 0.51 -0.96
N ILE A 128 -4.52 1.45 -1.15
CA ILE A 128 -5.10 1.81 -2.45
C ILE A 128 -5.04 3.34 -2.60
N ASP A 129 -4.09 3.84 -3.39
CA ASP A 129 -3.93 5.27 -3.70
C ASP A 129 -3.82 5.47 -5.23
N PRO A 130 -4.92 5.25 -5.98
CA PRO A 130 -4.91 5.39 -7.43
C PRO A 130 -4.71 6.85 -7.84
N PRO A 131 -4.06 7.12 -8.99
CA PRO A 131 -4.07 8.46 -9.58
C PRO A 131 -5.51 8.94 -9.76
N PHE A 132 -5.72 10.27 -9.71
CA PHE A 132 -7.04 10.90 -9.79
C PHE A 132 -7.75 10.64 -11.14
N ALA A 133 -8.02 9.38 -11.44
CA ALA A 133 -8.72 8.93 -12.64
C ALA A 133 -10.08 8.34 -12.27
N ASP A 134 -11.06 8.59 -13.11
CA ASP A 134 -12.46 8.24 -12.90
C ASP A 134 -12.68 6.77 -12.53
N ASN A 135 -13.38 6.55 -11.44
CA ASN A 135 -13.92 5.25 -10.98
C ASN A 135 -12.88 4.15 -10.62
N LEU A 136 -11.58 4.46 -10.50
CA LEU A 136 -10.60 3.43 -10.10
C LEU A 136 -10.85 2.92 -8.68
N TYR A 137 -11.23 3.78 -7.74
CA TYR A 137 -11.56 3.38 -6.36
C TYR A 137 -12.65 2.31 -6.33
N GLU A 138 -13.74 2.55 -7.06
CA GLU A 138 -14.87 1.64 -7.13
C GLU A 138 -14.47 0.29 -7.76
N LYS A 139 -13.77 0.31 -8.90
CA LYS A 139 -13.27 -0.89 -9.57
C LYS A 139 -12.36 -1.71 -8.67
N CYS A 140 -11.44 -1.05 -7.94
CA CYS A 140 -10.56 -1.71 -6.99
C CYS A 140 -11.35 -2.38 -5.85
N LEU A 141 -12.26 -1.64 -5.21
CA LEU A 141 -13.03 -2.16 -4.08
C LEU A 141 -14.01 -3.26 -4.50
N ILE A 142 -14.67 -3.13 -5.66
CA ILE A 142 -15.51 -4.20 -6.21
C ILE A 142 -14.67 -5.43 -6.54
N GLY A 143 -13.53 -5.26 -7.22
CA GLY A 143 -12.63 -6.37 -7.54
C GLY A 143 -12.17 -7.10 -6.28
N LEU A 144 -11.72 -6.38 -5.25
CA LEU A 144 -11.34 -6.98 -3.96
C LEU A 144 -12.51 -7.65 -3.27
N SER A 145 -13.72 -7.08 -3.35
CA SER A 145 -14.89 -7.69 -2.73
C SER A 145 -15.20 -9.09 -3.26
N GLN A 146 -14.73 -9.41 -4.46
CA GLN A 146 -14.93 -10.71 -5.13
C GLN A 146 -13.67 -11.59 -5.05
N SER A 147 -12.54 -11.01 -4.66
CA SER A 147 -11.22 -11.64 -4.69
C SER A 147 -10.97 -12.56 -3.50
N GLN A 148 -10.09 -13.56 -3.72
CA GLN A 148 -9.56 -14.43 -2.67
C GLN A 148 -8.33 -13.85 -1.96
N LEU A 149 -7.86 -12.66 -2.35
CA LEU A 149 -6.69 -11.99 -1.77
C LEU A 149 -6.90 -11.51 -0.34
N ILE A 150 -8.15 -11.39 0.11
CA ILE A 150 -8.51 -10.87 1.43
C ILE A 150 -8.87 -12.00 2.40
N LYS A 151 -8.38 -11.87 3.63
CA LYS A 151 -8.72 -12.72 4.78
C LYS A 151 -9.88 -12.09 5.56
N LYS A 152 -10.39 -12.77 6.57
CA LYS A 152 -11.45 -12.25 7.45
C LYS A 152 -11.07 -10.95 8.14
N GLU A 153 -9.82 -10.85 8.55
CA GLU A 153 -9.25 -9.72 9.29
C GLU A 153 -8.56 -8.68 8.38
N SER A 154 -8.56 -8.88 7.06
CA SER A 154 -7.92 -7.95 6.14
C SER A 154 -8.50 -6.55 6.22
N LEU A 155 -7.60 -5.57 6.17
CA LEU A 155 -7.94 -4.15 6.14
C LEU A 155 -7.56 -3.55 4.78
N MET A 156 -8.55 -3.03 4.06
CA MET A 156 -8.33 -2.24 2.86
C MET A 156 -8.36 -0.76 3.25
N VAL A 157 -7.30 -0.04 2.91
CA VAL A 157 -7.18 1.40 3.18
C VAL A 157 -7.14 2.15 1.86
N VAL A 158 -8.09 3.03 1.65
CA VAL A 158 -8.18 3.84 0.44
C VAL A 158 -7.81 5.27 0.77
N GLU A 159 -6.73 5.77 0.17
CA GLU A 159 -6.41 7.20 0.18
C GLU A 159 -7.12 7.87 -0.98
N HIS A 160 -7.87 8.94 -0.69
CA HIS A 160 -8.63 9.67 -1.70
C HIS A 160 -8.79 11.14 -1.33
N HIS A 161 -9.07 11.99 -2.32
CA HIS A 161 -9.46 13.37 -2.04
C HIS A 161 -10.79 13.40 -1.27
N ASN A 162 -10.95 14.29 -0.29
CA ASN A 162 -12.15 14.38 0.55
C ASN A 162 -13.44 14.66 -0.23
N LYS A 163 -13.33 15.22 -1.44
CA LYS A 163 -14.47 15.45 -2.36
C LYS A 163 -14.94 14.17 -3.06
N ASN A 164 -14.11 13.12 -3.10
CA ASN A 164 -14.48 11.83 -3.67
C ASN A 164 -15.27 11.03 -2.64
N LEU A 165 -16.59 11.06 -2.75
CA LEU A 165 -17.47 10.36 -1.82
C LEU A 165 -17.49 8.87 -2.16
N LEU A 166 -16.74 8.07 -1.40
CA LEU A 166 -16.80 6.62 -1.51
C LEU A 166 -18.06 6.08 -0.83
N GLN A 167 -18.64 5.01 -1.40
CA GLN A 167 -19.79 4.34 -0.80
C GLN A 167 -19.40 3.64 0.50
N GLU A 168 -20.37 3.43 1.38
CA GLU A 168 -20.18 2.69 2.63
C GLU A 168 -19.97 1.20 2.39
N ILE A 169 -20.55 0.68 1.31
CA ILE A 169 -20.56 -0.75 0.99
C ILE A 169 -20.13 -0.97 -0.46
N TYR A 170 -19.18 -1.91 -0.66
CA TYR A 170 -18.79 -2.45 -1.95
C TYR A 170 -18.83 -3.99 -1.89
N GLY A 171 -19.90 -4.59 -2.40
CA GLY A 171 -20.10 -6.04 -2.31
C GLY A 171 -20.09 -6.53 -0.86
N ARG A 172 -19.11 -7.35 -0.48
CA ARG A 172 -18.94 -7.85 0.90
C ARG A 172 -18.03 -6.97 1.77
N LEU A 173 -17.54 -5.85 1.26
CA LEU A 173 -16.76 -4.89 2.02
C LEU A 173 -17.68 -3.85 2.65
N LEU A 174 -17.39 -3.50 3.91
CA LEU A 174 -18.06 -2.46 4.68
C LEU A 174 -17.02 -1.47 5.17
N ARG A 175 -17.27 -0.17 4.99
CA ARG A 175 -16.42 0.87 5.58
C ARG A 175 -16.58 0.88 7.09
N SER A 176 -15.49 0.64 7.79
CA SER A 176 -15.44 0.60 9.26
C SER A 176 -15.06 1.95 9.88
N ASP A 177 -14.27 2.76 9.15
CA ASP A 177 -13.80 4.06 9.63
C ASP A 177 -13.42 4.97 8.46
N GLN A 178 -13.31 6.28 8.74
CA GLN A 178 -12.78 7.29 7.83
C GLN A 178 -12.07 8.38 8.60
N ARG A 179 -10.89 8.79 8.14
CA ARG A 179 -10.10 9.88 8.70
C ARG A 179 -9.84 10.95 7.65
N GLN A 180 -10.21 12.17 7.93
CA GLN A 180 -9.93 13.31 7.07
C GLN A 180 -8.68 14.06 7.55
N LEU A 181 -7.77 14.32 6.61
CA LEU A 181 -6.49 14.97 6.83
C LEU A 181 -6.32 16.08 5.77
N GLY A 182 -6.85 17.25 6.07
CA GLY A 182 -6.93 18.35 5.11
C GLY A 182 -7.82 17.98 3.91
N ASP A 183 -7.24 18.01 2.72
CA ASP A 183 -7.94 17.65 1.47
C ASP A 183 -7.93 16.14 1.17
N THR A 184 -7.17 15.35 1.95
CA THR A 184 -7.07 13.90 1.81
C THR A 184 -7.92 13.20 2.86
N SER A 185 -8.48 12.06 2.50
CA SER A 185 -9.16 11.14 3.41
C SER A 185 -8.57 9.73 3.29
N LEU A 186 -8.50 9.04 4.43
CA LEU A 186 -8.26 7.60 4.50
C LEU A 186 -9.57 6.92 4.86
N SER A 187 -10.09 6.07 3.98
CA SER A 187 -11.28 5.25 4.22
C SER A 187 -10.86 3.80 4.44
N PHE A 188 -11.34 3.21 5.53
CA PHE A 188 -10.98 1.86 5.97
C PHE A 188 -12.14 0.92 5.71
N TYR A 189 -11.87 -0.19 5.00
CA TYR A 189 -12.85 -1.21 4.68
C TYR A 189 -12.39 -2.57 5.20
N GLY A 190 -13.36 -3.35 5.68
CA GLY A 190 -13.17 -4.74 6.09
C GLY A 190 -14.30 -5.62 5.57
N LEU A 191 -14.19 -6.94 5.76
CA LEU A 191 -15.30 -7.83 5.46
C LEU A 191 -16.47 -7.58 6.42
N LYS A 192 -17.68 -7.56 5.89
CA LYS A 192 -18.89 -7.52 6.70
C LYS A 192 -18.87 -8.70 7.68
N LYS A 193 -19.08 -8.42 8.96
CA LYS A 193 -19.38 -9.49 9.92
C LYS A 193 -20.75 -10.04 9.59
N LEU A 194 -20.81 -11.33 9.28
CA LEU A 194 -22.07 -12.07 9.12
C LEU A 194 -22.79 -12.15 10.46
#